data_3528fc1b355b78de0233b400a6a58438
#
_entry.id   3528fc1b355b78de0233b400a6a58438
#
_cell.length_a   1.000
_cell.length_b   1.000
_cell.length_c   1.000
_cell.angle_alpha   90.00
_cell.angle_beta   90.00
_cell.angle_gamma   90.00
#
_symmetry.space_group_name_H-M   'P 1'
#
loop_
_entity.id
_entity.type
_entity.pdbx_description
1 polymer ?
#
loop_
_entity_poly.entity_id
_entity_poly.type
_entity_poly.pdbx_seq_one_letter_code
_entity_poly.pdbx_strand_id
1 'polypeptide(L)'
;RWLTLRQSLADSARFLRQVQLEGVPRDAELRFIYYGSSYAGARAAFMRTVYPDLVFGAISSSGVVHAVDAFPQYSDAIVRGTPPTCIAAMDTAIRALDALLATDDERLHALLYVANVSRKGSVRDVANAFASVLGLFQGQSWIVPKAMNPWHAFCARLTDPAQAEQLRRAFPDQIRTLADVPMELLMYAYAMRSMDRSTGFTNIDGDMQCFREDHGTLTSSKAWTYQTCTEFGFFQVASSSGPRLMSLLLSHDYFTKPCREGFVQ
;
A
#
# COMPACT_ATOMS: atom_id res chain seq x y z
N ARG A 1 11.85 -14.04 -16.30
CA ARG A 1 13.25 -14.48 -16.40
C ARG A 1 14.26 -13.42 -15.97
N TRP A 2 14.00 -12.12 -16.19
CA TRP A 2 14.95 -11.03 -15.95
C TRP A 2 14.59 -10.14 -14.74
N LEU A 3 13.45 -10.34 -14.09
CA LEU A 3 12.97 -9.58 -12.95
C LEU A 3 13.56 -10.12 -11.63
N THR A 4 14.88 -10.19 -11.54
CA THR A 4 15.57 -10.57 -10.29
C THR A 4 16.40 -9.41 -9.76
N LEU A 5 16.59 -9.35 -8.46
CA LEU A 5 17.49 -8.38 -7.82
C LEU A 5 18.91 -8.51 -8.37
N ARG A 6 19.41 -9.74 -8.51
CA ARG A 6 20.73 -10.02 -9.05
C ARG A 6 20.93 -9.42 -10.44
N GLN A 7 19.96 -9.62 -11.36
CA GLN A 7 20.02 -9.05 -12.69
C GLN A 7 20.01 -7.53 -12.67
N SER A 8 19.11 -6.95 -11.85
CA SER A 8 18.97 -5.51 -11.72
C SER A 8 20.25 -4.83 -11.19
N LEU A 9 20.95 -5.46 -10.23
CA LEU A 9 22.25 -4.97 -9.74
C LEU A 9 23.33 -5.10 -10.81
N ALA A 10 23.38 -6.20 -11.54
CA ALA A 10 24.36 -6.43 -12.62
C ALA A 10 24.21 -5.40 -13.75
N ASP A 11 22.95 -5.09 -14.13
CA ASP A 11 22.65 -4.06 -15.15
C ASP A 11 23.11 -2.68 -14.68
N SER A 12 22.88 -2.33 -13.44
CA SER A 12 23.37 -1.08 -12.85
C SER A 12 24.89 -1.03 -12.81
N ALA A 13 25.56 -2.11 -12.44
CA ALA A 13 27.02 -2.19 -12.44
C ALA A 13 27.59 -2.06 -13.84
N ARG A 14 26.97 -2.68 -14.85
CA ARG A 14 27.35 -2.52 -16.24
C ARG A 14 27.22 -1.07 -16.71
N PHE A 15 26.09 -0.44 -16.37
CA PHE A 15 25.89 0.98 -16.70
C PHE A 15 26.99 1.85 -16.10
N LEU A 16 27.31 1.72 -14.81
CA LEU A 16 28.34 2.51 -14.15
C LEU A 16 29.73 2.32 -14.76
N ARG A 17 30.05 1.13 -15.29
CA ARG A 17 31.34 0.87 -15.97
C ARG A 17 31.41 1.47 -17.36
N GLN A 18 30.29 1.74 -18.00
CA GLN A 18 30.24 2.15 -19.42
C GLN A 18 29.79 3.59 -19.62
N VAL A 19 29.18 4.20 -18.59
CA VAL A 19 28.66 5.57 -18.71
C VAL A 19 29.76 6.56 -19.04
N GLN A 20 29.49 7.41 -20.03
CA GLN A 20 30.32 8.56 -20.39
C GLN A 20 29.56 9.82 -20.00
N LEU A 21 30.21 10.65 -19.20
CA LEU A 21 29.62 11.92 -18.76
C LEU A 21 30.14 13.03 -19.67
N GLU A 22 29.23 13.85 -20.16
CA GLU A 22 29.59 15.00 -20.99
C GLU A 22 30.50 15.98 -20.19
N GLY A 23 31.56 16.44 -20.83
CA GLY A 23 32.53 17.35 -20.21
C GLY A 23 33.49 16.69 -19.21
N VAL A 24 33.40 15.37 -18.97
CA VAL A 24 34.32 14.63 -18.10
C VAL A 24 35.28 13.82 -18.92
N PRO A 25 36.63 13.96 -18.72
CA PRO A 25 37.62 13.14 -19.38
C PRO A 25 37.36 11.63 -19.14
N ARG A 26 37.65 10.80 -20.18
CA ARG A 26 37.41 9.33 -20.08
C ARG A 26 38.28 8.62 -19.06
N ASP A 27 39.43 9.18 -18.76
CA ASP A 27 40.40 8.71 -17.76
C ASP A 27 40.23 9.32 -16.37
N ALA A 28 39.20 10.15 -16.19
CA ALA A 28 38.90 10.71 -14.88
C ALA A 28 38.47 9.63 -13.90
N GLU A 29 39.04 9.69 -12.67
CA GLU A 29 38.61 8.83 -11.56
C GLU A 29 37.22 9.27 -11.08
N LEU A 30 36.16 8.48 -11.37
CA LEU A 30 34.80 8.74 -10.95
C LEU A 30 34.48 8.03 -9.65
N ARG A 31 33.83 8.76 -8.75
CA ARG A 31 33.30 8.20 -7.49
C ARG A 31 31.77 8.21 -7.55
N PHE A 32 31.19 7.04 -7.75
CA PHE A 32 29.74 6.89 -7.84
C PHE A 32 29.10 6.78 -6.45
N ILE A 33 28.12 7.64 -6.18
CA ILE A 33 27.20 7.52 -5.04
C ILE A 33 25.87 6.98 -5.57
N TYR A 34 25.45 5.83 -5.07
CA TYR A 34 24.19 5.21 -5.47
C TYR A 34 23.09 5.64 -4.50
N TYR A 35 22.12 6.37 -5.00
CA TYR A 35 20.97 6.86 -4.21
C TYR A 35 19.70 6.13 -4.60
N GLY A 36 18.90 5.72 -3.60
CA GLY A 36 17.59 5.14 -3.84
C GLY A 36 16.67 5.24 -2.64
N SER A 37 15.37 5.17 -2.91
CA SER A 37 14.34 5.17 -1.88
C SER A 37 13.45 3.93 -2.01
N SER A 38 12.88 3.44 -0.88
CA SER A 38 12.02 2.26 -0.85
C SER A 38 12.75 1.03 -1.42
N TYR A 39 12.21 0.34 -2.41
CA TYR A 39 12.89 -0.75 -3.12
C TYR A 39 14.23 -0.31 -3.73
N ALA A 40 14.29 0.88 -4.34
CA ALA A 40 15.54 1.41 -4.85
C ALA A 40 16.53 1.74 -3.72
N GLY A 41 16.04 2.04 -2.51
CA GLY A 41 16.86 2.17 -1.30
C GLY A 41 17.52 0.85 -0.90
N ALA A 42 16.79 -0.26 -0.93
CA ALA A 42 17.36 -1.60 -0.74
C ALA A 42 18.43 -1.89 -1.81
N ARG A 43 18.14 -1.59 -3.09
CA ARG A 43 19.11 -1.74 -4.17
C ARG A 43 20.36 -0.89 -3.94
N ALA A 44 20.24 0.32 -3.40
CA ALA A 44 21.40 1.17 -3.07
C ALA A 44 22.32 0.50 -2.05
N ALA A 45 21.75 -0.05 -0.97
CA ALA A 45 22.50 -0.81 0.01
C ALA A 45 23.19 -2.04 -0.60
N PHE A 46 22.47 -2.81 -1.40
CA PHE A 46 23.00 -4.00 -2.06
C PHE A 46 24.06 -3.67 -3.11
N MET A 47 23.93 -2.60 -3.87
CA MET A 47 24.94 -2.14 -4.83
C MET A 47 26.28 -1.86 -4.12
N ARG A 48 26.24 -1.17 -2.97
CA ARG A 48 27.46 -0.89 -2.19
C ARG A 48 28.08 -2.17 -1.63
N THR A 49 27.24 -3.15 -1.24
CA THR A 49 27.73 -4.41 -0.66
C THR A 49 28.29 -5.35 -1.72
N VAL A 50 27.64 -5.46 -2.88
CA VAL A 50 27.99 -6.42 -3.94
C VAL A 50 29.09 -5.89 -4.86
N TYR A 51 29.12 -4.57 -5.08
CA TYR A 51 30.08 -3.90 -5.98
C TYR A 51 30.86 -2.78 -5.24
N PRO A 52 31.60 -3.11 -4.15
CA PRO A 52 32.30 -2.11 -3.35
C PRO A 52 33.38 -1.33 -4.11
N ASP A 53 33.98 -1.95 -5.12
CA ASP A 53 35.01 -1.30 -5.93
C ASP A 53 34.42 -0.30 -6.96
N LEU A 54 33.14 -0.41 -7.26
CA LEU A 54 32.47 0.42 -8.24
C LEU A 54 31.62 1.53 -7.59
N VAL A 55 30.98 1.24 -6.47
CA VAL A 55 30.12 2.17 -5.74
C VAL A 55 30.86 2.70 -4.53
N PHE A 56 31.30 3.96 -4.59
CA PHE A 56 32.01 4.64 -3.50
C PHE A 56 31.16 4.80 -2.24
N GLY A 57 29.89 5.15 -2.40
CA GLY A 57 28.94 5.31 -1.31
C GLY A 57 27.51 5.01 -1.74
N ALA A 58 26.63 4.76 -0.77
CA ALA A 58 25.21 4.56 -1.03
C ALA A 58 24.34 5.32 -0.04
N ILE A 59 23.23 5.87 -0.52
CA ILE A 59 22.18 6.46 0.31
C ILE A 59 20.93 5.58 0.15
N SER A 60 20.65 4.81 1.19
CA SER A 60 19.49 3.91 1.26
C SER A 60 18.35 4.59 2.04
N SER A 61 17.57 5.42 1.36
CA SER A 61 16.44 6.13 1.99
C SER A 61 15.24 5.20 2.11
N SER A 62 14.74 4.99 3.33
CA SER A 62 13.61 4.08 3.60
C SER A 62 13.77 2.71 2.90
N GLY A 63 15.00 2.22 2.83
CA GLY A 63 15.33 0.98 2.11
C GLY A 63 14.74 -0.25 2.81
N VAL A 64 14.12 -1.13 2.03
CA VAL A 64 13.55 -2.40 2.50
C VAL A 64 14.69 -3.43 2.61
N VAL A 65 15.50 -3.32 3.67
CA VAL A 65 16.68 -4.17 3.92
C VAL A 65 16.43 -5.25 4.97
N HIS A 66 15.28 -5.22 5.63
CA HIS A 66 14.89 -6.25 6.59
C HIS A 66 14.27 -7.44 5.85
N ALA A 67 14.91 -8.58 5.91
CA ALA A 67 14.43 -9.80 5.27
C ALA A 67 13.32 -10.45 6.10
N VAL A 68 12.08 -10.09 5.79
CA VAL A 68 10.87 -10.67 6.39
C VAL A 68 9.85 -10.98 5.29
N ASP A 69 9.10 -12.05 5.49
CA ASP A 69 8.04 -12.42 4.57
C ASP A 69 6.74 -11.66 4.90
N ALA A 70 6.23 -11.76 6.12
CA ALA A 70 5.08 -11.01 6.60
C ALA A 70 5.51 -9.85 7.50
N PHE A 71 5.03 -8.62 7.22
CA PHE A 71 5.42 -7.40 7.92
C PHE A 71 4.22 -6.63 8.50
N PRO A 72 3.61 -7.11 9.60
CA PRO A 72 2.50 -6.42 10.26
C PRO A 72 2.93 -5.09 10.90
N GLN A 73 4.20 -4.91 11.24
CA GLN A 73 4.77 -3.70 11.85
C GLN A 73 4.72 -2.47 10.94
N TYR A 74 4.37 -2.64 9.66
CA TYR A 74 4.15 -1.52 8.75
C TYR A 74 3.13 -0.52 9.31
N SER A 75 2.06 -1.01 9.95
CA SER A 75 1.04 -0.19 10.59
C SER A 75 1.54 0.59 11.81
N ASP A 76 2.60 0.16 12.47
CA ASP A 76 3.11 0.80 13.70
C ASP A 76 3.59 2.24 13.45
N ALA A 77 4.19 2.49 12.28
CA ALA A 77 4.61 3.84 11.91
C ALA A 77 3.41 4.78 11.74
N ILE A 78 2.31 4.26 11.17
CA ILE A 78 1.07 5.01 10.98
C ILE A 78 0.45 5.32 12.35
N VAL A 79 0.39 4.34 13.27
CA VAL A 79 -0.12 4.54 14.64
C VAL A 79 0.67 5.63 15.36
N ARG A 80 2.02 5.59 15.29
CA ARG A 80 2.87 6.59 15.95
C ARG A 80 2.79 7.98 15.35
N GLY A 81 2.54 8.08 14.04
CA GLY A 81 2.51 9.35 13.30
C GLY A 81 1.13 9.99 13.19
N THR A 82 0.09 9.39 13.76
CA THR A 82 -1.31 9.81 13.60
C THR A 82 -1.91 10.24 14.94
N PRO A 83 -2.78 11.29 14.97
CA PRO A 83 -3.48 11.68 16.19
C PRO A 83 -4.25 10.51 16.82
N PRO A 84 -4.17 10.30 18.15
CA PRO A 84 -4.83 9.17 18.83
C PRO A 84 -6.34 9.08 18.58
N THR A 85 -7.01 10.22 18.43
CA THR A 85 -8.46 10.27 18.12
C THR A 85 -8.77 9.68 16.74
N CYS A 86 -7.94 9.96 15.74
CA CYS A 86 -8.07 9.37 14.41
C CYS A 86 -7.81 7.85 14.45
N ILE A 87 -6.78 7.41 15.17
CA ILE A 87 -6.48 5.98 15.35
C ILE A 87 -7.62 5.25 16.02
N ALA A 88 -8.20 5.81 17.09
CA ALA A 88 -9.35 5.21 17.78
C ALA A 88 -10.58 5.09 16.87
N ALA A 89 -10.86 6.13 16.09
CA ALA A 89 -11.95 6.09 15.10
C ALA A 89 -11.71 5.04 14.02
N MET A 90 -10.47 4.92 13.52
CA MET A 90 -10.10 3.89 12.55
C MET A 90 -10.22 2.48 13.13
N ASP A 91 -9.74 2.24 14.34
CA ASP A 91 -9.86 0.94 15.03
C ASP A 91 -11.32 0.51 15.14
N THR A 92 -12.21 1.42 15.62
CA THR A 92 -13.65 1.17 15.69
C THR A 92 -14.23 0.88 14.31
N ALA A 93 -13.89 1.68 13.30
CA ALA A 93 -14.39 1.52 11.94
C ALA A 93 -13.98 0.16 11.34
N ILE A 94 -12.72 -0.22 11.46
CA ILE A 94 -12.22 -1.46 10.84
C ILE A 94 -12.75 -2.71 11.57
N ARG A 95 -12.95 -2.66 12.90
CA ARG A 95 -13.62 -3.76 13.62
C ARG A 95 -15.07 -3.93 13.19
N ALA A 96 -15.79 -2.82 12.98
CA ALA A 96 -17.16 -2.86 12.47
C ALA A 96 -17.21 -3.35 11.03
N LEU A 97 -16.23 -2.95 10.20
CA LEU A 97 -16.08 -3.48 8.84
C LEU A 97 -15.89 -5.00 8.85
N ASP A 98 -15.00 -5.53 9.70
CA ASP A 98 -14.78 -6.98 9.80
C ASP A 98 -16.10 -7.74 10.13
N ALA A 99 -16.93 -7.17 11.01
CA ALA A 99 -18.23 -7.75 11.33
C ALA A 99 -19.19 -7.76 10.13
N LEU A 100 -19.24 -6.68 9.35
CA LEU A 100 -20.06 -6.62 8.13
C LEU A 100 -19.54 -7.54 7.01
N LEU A 101 -18.22 -7.66 6.86
CA LEU A 101 -17.62 -8.56 5.88
C LEU A 101 -17.91 -10.03 6.19
N ALA A 102 -18.12 -10.37 7.47
CA ALA A 102 -18.48 -11.71 7.89
C ALA A 102 -19.93 -12.08 7.57
N THR A 103 -20.85 -11.11 7.56
CA THR A 103 -22.27 -11.35 7.25
C THR A 103 -22.56 -11.25 5.75
N ASP A 104 -21.85 -10.38 5.05
CA ASP A 104 -21.97 -10.13 3.59
C ASP A 104 -23.42 -9.89 3.14
N ASP A 105 -24.13 -9.08 3.90
CA ASP A 105 -25.55 -8.78 3.72
C ASP A 105 -25.80 -7.40 3.06
N GLU A 106 -27.06 -6.93 3.04
CA GLU A 106 -27.47 -5.65 2.45
C GLU A 106 -26.78 -4.44 3.10
N ARG A 107 -26.37 -4.53 4.36
CA ARG A 107 -25.62 -3.46 5.08
C ARG A 107 -24.26 -3.25 4.43
N LEU A 108 -23.58 -4.33 4.02
CA LEU A 108 -22.32 -4.19 3.28
C LEU A 108 -22.54 -3.44 1.95
N HIS A 109 -23.61 -3.74 1.22
CA HIS A 109 -23.93 -3.01 -0.03
C HIS A 109 -24.21 -1.53 0.23
N ALA A 110 -24.96 -1.20 1.29
CA ALA A 110 -25.20 0.19 1.69
C ALA A 110 -23.91 0.93 2.05
N LEU A 111 -22.98 0.28 2.79
CA LEU A 111 -21.68 0.84 3.12
C LEU A 111 -20.83 1.09 1.87
N LEU A 112 -20.77 0.14 0.94
CA LEU A 112 -20.02 0.28 -0.31
C LEU A 112 -20.56 1.43 -1.17
N TYR A 113 -21.88 1.63 -1.17
CA TYR A 113 -22.49 2.78 -1.84
C TYR A 113 -22.04 4.11 -1.22
N VAL A 114 -22.03 4.22 0.11
CA VAL A 114 -21.48 5.39 0.82
C VAL A 114 -20.01 5.61 0.49
N ALA A 115 -19.20 4.56 0.50
CA ALA A 115 -17.77 4.62 0.20
C ALA A 115 -17.48 4.86 -1.29
N ASN A 116 -18.47 4.76 -2.19
CA ASN A 116 -18.29 4.73 -3.64
C ASN A 116 -17.30 3.62 -4.08
N VAL A 117 -17.40 2.45 -3.47
CA VAL A 117 -16.57 1.27 -3.78
C VAL A 117 -17.40 0.29 -4.59
N SER A 118 -16.95 -0.07 -5.78
CA SER A 118 -17.52 -1.16 -6.53
C SER A 118 -17.09 -2.49 -5.93
N ARG A 119 -18.02 -3.39 -5.68
CA ARG A 119 -17.69 -4.77 -5.30
C ARG A 119 -17.19 -5.52 -6.52
N LYS A 120 -15.89 -5.80 -6.54
CA LYS A 120 -15.25 -6.70 -7.50
C LYS A 120 -14.47 -7.74 -6.70
N GLY A 121 -14.69 -9.02 -7.02
CA GLY A 121 -14.02 -10.10 -6.30
C GLY A 121 -14.64 -10.45 -4.95
N SER A 122 -13.81 -10.85 -4.00
CA SER A 122 -14.22 -11.35 -2.69
C SER A 122 -14.41 -10.25 -1.64
N VAL A 123 -14.92 -10.63 -0.45
CA VAL A 123 -14.94 -9.76 0.73
C VAL A 123 -13.54 -9.32 1.15
N ARG A 124 -12.50 -10.10 0.84
CA ARG A 124 -11.10 -9.73 1.09
C ARG A 124 -10.67 -8.57 0.19
N ASP A 125 -11.11 -8.52 -1.06
CA ASP A 125 -10.85 -7.40 -1.95
C ASP A 125 -11.57 -6.13 -1.48
N VAL A 126 -12.77 -6.27 -0.90
CA VAL A 126 -13.45 -5.15 -0.22
C VAL A 126 -12.62 -4.65 0.96
N ALA A 127 -12.12 -5.55 1.81
CA ALA A 127 -11.24 -5.19 2.93
C ALA A 127 -9.99 -4.44 2.43
N ASN A 128 -9.39 -4.90 1.33
CA ASN A 128 -8.23 -4.26 0.71
C ASN A 128 -8.56 -2.87 0.16
N ALA A 129 -9.75 -2.68 -0.40
CA ALA A 129 -10.23 -1.38 -0.82
C ALA A 129 -10.27 -0.37 0.34
N PHE A 130 -10.77 -0.78 1.50
CA PHE A 130 -10.76 0.06 2.70
C PHE A 130 -9.34 0.32 3.22
N ALA A 131 -8.45 -0.66 3.20
CA ALA A 131 -7.05 -0.50 3.60
C ALA A 131 -6.26 0.47 2.69
N SER A 132 -6.73 0.74 1.47
CA SER A 132 -6.06 1.67 0.52
C SER A 132 -5.86 3.08 1.07
N VAL A 133 -6.67 3.50 2.05
CA VAL A 133 -6.54 4.76 2.79
C VAL A 133 -5.14 4.91 3.42
N LEU A 134 -4.53 3.81 3.86
CA LEU A 134 -3.21 3.84 4.49
C LEU A 134 -2.12 4.36 3.54
N GLY A 135 -2.33 4.24 2.23
CA GLY A 135 -1.47 4.83 1.21
C GLY A 135 -1.35 6.35 1.28
N LEU A 136 -2.35 7.05 1.84
CA LEU A 136 -2.29 8.49 2.05
C LEU A 136 -1.19 8.88 3.06
N PHE A 137 -0.98 8.07 4.09
CA PHE A 137 0.11 8.28 5.05
C PHE A 137 1.47 8.07 4.37
N GLN A 138 1.59 7.03 3.55
CA GLN A 138 2.81 6.69 2.83
C GLN A 138 3.15 7.71 1.73
N GLY A 139 2.18 8.49 1.25
CA GLY A 139 2.33 9.46 0.15
C GLY A 139 3.21 10.67 0.46
N GLN A 140 4.24 10.51 1.30
CA GLN A 140 5.23 11.54 1.65
C GLN A 140 4.59 12.83 2.18
N SER A 141 3.61 12.66 3.03
CA SER A 141 2.84 13.72 3.65
C SER A 141 3.69 14.75 4.41
N TRP A 142 4.95 14.43 4.71
CA TRP A 142 5.91 15.33 5.36
C TRP A 142 6.46 16.45 4.46
N ILE A 143 6.38 16.30 3.12
CA ILE A 143 6.84 17.34 2.18
C ILE A 143 5.76 18.36 1.80
N VAL A 144 4.50 18.14 2.18
CA VAL A 144 3.42 19.08 1.93
C VAL A 144 3.00 19.77 3.23
N PRO A 145 2.58 21.04 3.19
CA PRO A 145 2.04 21.74 4.35
C PRO A 145 0.91 20.93 4.99
N LYS A 146 0.81 20.94 6.32
CA LYS A 146 -0.20 20.17 7.08
C LYS A 146 -1.62 20.36 6.54
N ALA A 147 -1.97 21.58 6.13
CA ALA A 147 -3.28 21.90 5.57
C ALA A 147 -3.56 21.22 4.21
N MET A 148 -2.51 20.82 3.48
CA MET A 148 -2.62 20.16 2.16
C MET A 148 -2.34 18.66 2.25
N ASN A 149 -2.05 18.14 3.45
CA ASN A 149 -1.70 16.75 3.65
C ASN A 149 -2.94 15.85 3.58
N PRO A 150 -3.03 14.91 2.61
CA PRO A 150 -4.20 14.07 2.41
C PRO A 150 -4.54 13.20 3.63
N TRP A 151 -3.53 12.74 4.38
CA TRP A 151 -3.74 11.95 5.59
C TRP A 151 -4.36 12.78 6.71
N HIS A 152 -3.89 14.02 6.92
CA HIS A 152 -4.51 14.92 7.89
C HIS A 152 -5.94 15.29 7.48
N ALA A 153 -6.18 15.52 6.19
CA ALA A 153 -7.52 15.77 5.67
C ALA A 153 -8.46 14.58 5.89
N PHE A 154 -7.98 13.36 5.70
CA PHE A 154 -8.73 12.15 6.00
C PHE A 154 -9.07 12.06 7.49
N CYS A 155 -8.08 12.21 8.39
CA CYS A 155 -8.30 12.20 9.83
C CYS A 155 -9.28 13.28 10.29
N ALA A 156 -9.16 14.50 9.77
CA ALA A 156 -10.07 15.59 10.08
C ALA A 156 -11.51 15.23 9.71
N ARG A 157 -11.74 14.69 8.50
CA ARG A 157 -13.08 14.25 8.07
C ARG A 157 -13.62 13.11 8.91
N LEU A 158 -12.78 12.15 9.26
CA LEU A 158 -13.17 10.98 10.06
C LEU A 158 -13.64 11.37 11.47
N THR A 159 -13.11 12.46 12.02
CA THR A 159 -13.38 12.87 13.40
C THR A 159 -14.23 14.13 13.54
N ASP A 160 -14.66 14.76 12.45
CA ASP A 160 -15.45 16.00 12.46
C ASP A 160 -16.96 15.72 12.57
N PRO A 161 -17.64 16.13 13.65
CA PRO A 161 -19.08 15.98 13.78
C PRO A 161 -19.91 16.61 12.65
N ALA A 162 -19.40 17.68 12.03
CA ALA A 162 -20.09 18.35 10.93
C ALA A 162 -20.15 17.43 9.68
N GLN A 163 -19.14 16.58 9.48
CA GLN A 163 -19.13 15.57 8.41
C GLN A 163 -20.19 14.48 8.65
N ALA A 164 -20.43 14.11 9.93
CA ALA A 164 -21.48 13.16 10.27
C ALA A 164 -22.87 13.69 9.90
N GLU A 165 -23.12 14.97 10.10
CA GLU A 165 -24.39 15.62 9.72
C GLU A 165 -24.54 15.70 8.19
N GLN A 166 -23.46 16.01 7.46
CA GLN A 166 -23.46 16.00 5.99
C GLN A 166 -23.74 14.61 5.44
N LEU A 167 -23.12 13.58 6.04
CA LEU A 167 -23.33 12.18 5.69
C LEU A 167 -24.81 11.77 5.87
N ARG A 168 -25.44 12.11 7.02
CA ARG A 168 -26.85 11.81 7.29
C ARG A 168 -27.80 12.46 6.26
N ARG A 169 -27.50 13.68 5.83
CA ARG A 169 -28.29 14.38 4.81
C ARG A 169 -28.08 13.81 3.41
N ALA A 170 -26.86 13.41 3.10
CA ALA A 170 -26.52 12.91 1.77
C ALA A 170 -26.99 11.48 1.52
N PHE A 171 -27.07 10.64 2.57
CA PHE A 171 -27.33 9.20 2.46
C PHE A 171 -28.38 8.71 3.46
N PRO A 172 -29.60 9.30 3.52
CA PRO A 172 -30.60 8.98 4.55
C PRO A 172 -31.02 7.51 4.56
N ASP A 173 -31.15 6.88 3.38
CA ASP A 173 -31.56 5.47 3.26
C ASP A 173 -30.45 4.52 3.72
N GLN A 174 -29.20 4.79 3.32
CA GLN A 174 -28.04 3.99 3.76
C GLN A 174 -27.84 4.11 5.27
N ILE A 175 -28.01 5.30 5.85
CA ILE A 175 -27.95 5.51 7.30
C ILE A 175 -29.04 4.70 8.02
N ARG A 176 -30.24 4.58 7.45
CA ARG A 176 -31.29 3.74 8.02
C ARG A 176 -30.94 2.26 7.97
N THR A 177 -30.41 1.79 6.85
CA THR A 177 -29.94 0.39 6.70
C THR A 177 -28.77 0.07 7.62
N LEU A 178 -27.93 1.07 7.92
CA LEU A 178 -26.72 0.95 8.77
C LEU A 178 -26.91 1.50 10.19
N ALA A 179 -28.16 1.53 10.70
CA ALA A 179 -28.47 2.16 11.99
C ALA A 179 -27.79 1.50 13.19
N ASP A 180 -27.47 0.22 13.09
CA ASP A 180 -26.75 -0.59 14.10
C ASP A 180 -25.22 -0.57 13.95
N VAL A 181 -24.72 0.12 12.92
CA VAL A 181 -23.28 0.19 12.62
C VAL A 181 -22.66 1.44 13.25
N PRO A 182 -21.48 1.35 13.89
CA PRO A 182 -20.80 2.51 14.46
C PRO A 182 -20.59 3.63 13.43
N MET A 183 -20.86 4.87 13.87
CA MET A 183 -20.75 6.06 13.02
C MET A 183 -19.34 6.22 12.44
N GLU A 184 -18.32 5.78 13.15
CA GLU A 184 -16.92 5.80 12.72
C GLU A 184 -16.72 5.04 11.39
N LEU A 185 -17.40 3.90 11.19
CA LEU A 185 -17.31 3.18 9.91
C LEU A 185 -18.00 3.94 8.77
N LEU A 186 -19.15 4.55 9.05
CA LEU A 186 -19.86 5.36 8.07
C LEU A 186 -19.05 6.60 7.69
N MET A 187 -18.44 7.25 8.68
CA MET A 187 -17.55 8.39 8.49
C MET A 187 -16.28 8.00 7.71
N TYR A 188 -15.71 6.84 8.00
CA TYR A 188 -14.59 6.28 7.26
C TYR A 188 -14.95 6.08 5.78
N ALA A 189 -16.07 5.42 5.50
CA ALA A 189 -16.59 5.20 4.15
C ALA A 189 -16.85 6.52 3.41
N TYR A 190 -17.44 7.50 4.09
CA TYR A 190 -17.70 8.82 3.52
C TYR A 190 -16.42 9.62 3.25
N ALA A 191 -15.44 9.57 4.13
CA ALA A 191 -14.14 10.17 3.91
C ALA A 191 -13.42 9.54 2.71
N MET A 192 -13.50 8.22 2.54
CA MET A 192 -12.98 7.51 1.37
C MET A 192 -13.60 7.96 0.06
N ARG A 193 -14.90 8.28 0.04
CA ARG A 193 -15.62 8.69 -1.18
C ARG A 193 -14.99 9.88 -1.87
N SER A 194 -14.40 10.80 -1.10
CA SER A 194 -13.80 12.04 -1.60
C SER A 194 -12.32 11.91 -1.95
N MET A 195 -11.74 10.70 -1.81
CA MET A 195 -10.34 10.47 -2.12
C MET A 195 -10.14 10.22 -3.62
N ASP A 196 -9.04 10.73 -4.15
CA ASP A 196 -8.55 10.29 -5.46
C ASP A 196 -8.03 8.85 -5.33
N ARG A 197 -8.69 7.93 -6.04
CA ARG A 197 -8.35 6.50 -6.07
C ARG A 197 -7.56 6.11 -7.31
N SER A 198 -6.92 7.05 -7.96
CA SER A 198 -6.05 6.79 -9.11
C SER A 198 -4.84 5.91 -8.72
N THR A 199 -4.47 5.88 -7.43
CA THR A 199 -3.55 4.90 -6.88
C THR A 199 -4.29 3.59 -6.62
N GLY A 200 -4.53 2.83 -7.69
CA GLY A 200 -5.29 1.60 -7.63
C GLY A 200 -4.69 0.58 -6.66
N PHE A 201 -5.54 0.07 -5.77
CA PHE A 201 -5.24 -1.17 -5.07
C PHE A 201 -5.61 -2.35 -5.99
N THR A 202 -4.81 -3.40 -5.93
CA THR A 202 -5.03 -4.60 -6.71
C THR A 202 -6.08 -5.46 -6.01
N ASN A 203 -7.17 -5.82 -6.71
CA ASN A 203 -8.13 -6.81 -6.25
C ASN A 203 -7.53 -8.20 -6.47
N ILE A 204 -6.92 -8.78 -5.44
CA ILE A 204 -6.18 -10.04 -5.59
C ILE A 204 -7.10 -11.18 -6.01
N ASP A 205 -8.24 -11.34 -5.34
CA ASP A 205 -9.18 -12.42 -5.66
C ASP A 205 -9.93 -12.16 -6.99
N GLY A 206 -10.31 -10.91 -7.25
CA GLY A 206 -11.02 -10.52 -8.47
C GLY A 206 -10.14 -10.48 -9.72
N ASP A 207 -8.85 -10.20 -9.55
CA ASP A 207 -7.90 -10.01 -10.66
C ASP A 207 -6.96 -11.22 -10.85
N MET A 208 -7.24 -12.37 -10.20
CA MET A 208 -6.40 -13.57 -10.30
C MET A 208 -6.15 -14.04 -11.72
N GLN A 209 -7.11 -13.84 -12.61
CA GLN A 209 -6.95 -14.17 -14.03
C GLN A 209 -5.84 -13.34 -14.67
N CYS A 210 -5.72 -12.05 -14.33
CA CYS A 210 -4.64 -11.18 -14.82
C CYS A 210 -3.24 -11.67 -14.42
N PHE A 211 -3.13 -12.33 -13.26
CA PHE A 211 -1.85 -12.91 -12.83
C PHE A 211 -1.50 -14.19 -13.59
N ARG A 212 -2.50 -14.99 -13.98
CA ARG A 212 -2.33 -16.26 -14.69
C ARG A 212 -2.10 -16.08 -16.18
N GLU A 213 -2.78 -15.10 -16.80
CA GLU A 213 -2.72 -14.90 -18.24
C GLU A 213 -1.50 -14.09 -18.64
N ASP A 214 -0.78 -14.58 -19.64
CA ASP A 214 0.28 -13.83 -20.33
C ASP A 214 -0.32 -13.09 -21.52
N HIS A 215 -0.89 -11.91 -21.26
CA HIS A 215 -1.42 -11.05 -22.33
C HIS A 215 -0.34 -10.29 -23.11
N GLY A 216 0.93 -10.71 -23.01
CA GLY A 216 2.06 -10.04 -23.68
C GLY A 216 2.41 -8.66 -23.09
N THR A 217 1.62 -8.14 -22.16
CA THR A 217 1.84 -6.84 -21.52
C THR A 217 2.11 -7.03 -20.03
N LEU A 218 3.36 -6.92 -19.64
CA LEU A 218 3.77 -6.91 -18.24
C LEU A 218 3.44 -5.54 -17.64
N THR A 219 2.37 -5.45 -16.85
CA THR A 219 2.09 -4.22 -16.11
C THR A 219 3.06 -4.04 -14.95
N SER A 220 3.28 -2.80 -14.51
CA SER A 220 4.14 -2.53 -13.34
C SER A 220 3.65 -3.23 -12.08
N SER A 221 2.34 -3.31 -11.86
CA SER A 221 1.75 -4.02 -10.72
C SER A 221 2.01 -5.53 -10.76
N LYS A 222 1.85 -6.17 -11.93
CA LYS A 222 2.15 -7.60 -12.11
C LYS A 222 3.64 -7.89 -11.91
N ALA A 223 4.52 -7.04 -12.48
CA ALA A 223 5.95 -7.15 -12.30
C ALA A 223 6.37 -7.00 -10.84
N TRP A 224 5.80 -6.02 -10.13
CA TRP A 224 6.06 -5.82 -8.71
C TRP A 224 5.58 -7.00 -7.87
N THR A 225 4.36 -7.49 -8.09
CA THR A 225 3.82 -8.68 -7.39
C THR A 225 4.70 -9.90 -7.65
N TYR A 226 5.20 -10.11 -8.87
CA TYR A 226 6.15 -11.18 -9.16
C TYR A 226 7.42 -11.04 -8.32
N GLN A 227 8.01 -9.83 -8.24
CA GLN A 227 9.23 -9.59 -7.46
C GLN A 227 9.01 -9.78 -5.95
N THR A 228 7.85 -9.37 -5.40
CA THR A 228 7.53 -9.64 -3.98
C THR A 228 7.40 -11.15 -3.72
N CYS A 229 6.82 -11.90 -4.66
CA CYS A 229 6.68 -13.35 -4.56
C CYS A 229 8.02 -14.11 -4.61
N THR A 230 8.99 -13.63 -5.40
CA THR A 230 10.19 -14.40 -5.74
C THR A 230 11.48 -13.88 -5.09
N GLU A 231 11.52 -12.60 -4.69
CA GLU A 231 12.74 -11.94 -4.26
C GLU A 231 12.65 -11.29 -2.87
N PHE A 232 11.50 -10.70 -2.50
CA PHE A 232 11.42 -9.79 -1.36
C PHE A 232 10.58 -10.27 -0.19
N GLY A 233 9.43 -10.92 -0.44
CA GLY A 233 8.41 -11.03 0.58
C GLY A 233 7.92 -9.63 1.00
N PHE A 234 8.03 -9.30 2.26
CA PHE A 234 7.68 -8.03 2.86
C PHE A 234 6.19 -7.67 2.66
N PHE A 235 5.32 -8.69 2.77
CA PHE A 235 3.89 -8.50 2.64
C PHE A 235 3.35 -7.71 3.83
N GLN A 236 2.74 -6.56 3.56
CA GLN A 236 2.17 -5.66 4.58
C GLN A 236 0.82 -6.20 5.06
N VAL A 237 0.88 -7.15 5.95
CA VAL A 237 -0.30 -7.85 6.47
C VAL A 237 -0.94 -7.12 7.64
N ALA A 238 -2.21 -7.44 7.94
CA ALA A 238 -2.88 -6.93 9.11
C ALA A 238 -2.17 -7.36 10.40
N SER A 239 -2.03 -6.43 11.36
CA SER A 239 -1.54 -6.74 12.69
C SER A 239 -2.64 -7.39 13.54
N SER A 240 -2.28 -8.44 14.27
CA SER A 240 -3.18 -9.07 15.26
C SER A 240 -3.15 -8.37 16.62
N SER A 241 -2.26 -7.39 16.82
CA SER A 241 -2.08 -6.66 18.08
C SER A 241 -2.21 -5.15 17.87
N GLY A 242 -2.58 -4.42 18.94
CA GLY A 242 -2.75 -2.97 18.90
C GLY A 242 -4.01 -2.49 18.15
N PRO A 243 -4.05 -1.20 17.77
CA PRO A 243 -5.16 -0.66 17.00
C PRO A 243 -5.27 -1.31 15.61
N ARG A 244 -6.48 -1.64 15.21
CA ARG A 244 -6.76 -2.27 13.93
C ARG A 244 -6.91 -1.20 12.84
N LEU A 245 -5.94 -1.10 11.95
CA LEU A 245 -5.96 -0.14 10.84
C LEU A 245 -6.37 -0.78 9.51
N MET A 246 -6.35 -2.10 9.42
CA MET A 246 -6.86 -2.88 8.29
C MET A 246 -7.50 -4.18 8.79
N SER A 247 -8.43 -4.71 8.00
CA SER A 247 -9.14 -5.96 8.28
C SER A 247 -8.19 -7.14 8.49
N LEU A 248 -8.49 -8.03 9.44
CA LEU A 248 -7.74 -9.29 9.62
C LEU A 248 -7.84 -10.25 8.43
N LEU A 249 -8.79 -10.02 7.52
CA LEU A 249 -8.88 -10.77 6.26
C LEU A 249 -7.68 -10.50 5.34
N LEU A 250 -6.95 -9.38 5.55
CA LEU A 250 -5.72 -9.03 4.83
C LEU A 250 -4.51 -9.74 5.46
N SER A 251 -4.59 -11.04 5.42
CA SER A 251 -3.59 -11.97 5.96
C SER A 251 -2.44 -12.21 4.96
N HIS A 252 -1.40 -12.88 5.42
CA HIS A 252 -0.33 -13.37 4.55
C HIS A 252 -0.88 -14.27 3.43
N ASP A 253 -1.86 -15.13 3.73
CA ASP A 253 -2.49 -15.99 2.73
C ASP A 253 -3.15 -15.20 1.60
N TYR A 254 -3.83 -14.08 1.92
CA TYR A 254 -4.43 -13.22 0.90
C TYR A 254 -3.37 -12.62 -0.03
N PHE A 255 -2.33 -12.00 0.52
CA PHE A 255 -1.31 -11.31 -0.28
C PHE A 255 -0.40 -12.25 -1.07
N THR A 256 -0.18 -13.48 -0.58
CA THR A 256 0.64 -14.49 -1.27
C THR A 256 -0.14 -15.36 -2.26
N LYS A 257 -1.45 -15.19 -2.38
CA LYS A 257 -2.26 -15.95 -3.35
C LYS A 257 -1.73 -15.83 -4.80
N PRO A 258 -1.35 -14.64 -5.32
CA PRO A 258 -0.74 -14.53 -6.64
C PRO A 258 0.55 -15.34 -6.78
N CYS A 259 1.32 -15.49 -5.70
CA CYS A 259 2.56 -16.26 -5.71
C CYS A 259 2.30 -17.75 -5.95
N ARG A 260 1.26 -18.28 -5.34
CA ARG A 260 0.90 -19.70 -5.43
C ARG A 260 0.09 -20.07 -6.66
N GLU A 261 -0.79 -19.18 -7.09
CA GLU A 261 -1.81 -19.48 -8.10
C GLU A 261 -1.67 -18.67 -9.38
N GLY A 262 -0.99 -17.53 -9.34
CA GLY A 262 -0.88 -16.59 -10.45
C GLY A 262 0.37 -16.76 -11.29
N PHE A 263 1.51 -17.12 -10.69
CA PHE A 263 2.81 -17.25 -11.34
C PHE A 263 3.28 -18.69 -11.46
N VAL A 264 2.37 -19.66 -11.32
CA VAL A 264 2.67 -21.08 -11.53
C VAL A 264 2.93 -21.30 -13.01
N GLN A 265 4.14 -21.80 -13.35
CA GLN A 265 4.51 -22.26 -14.69
C GLN A 265 4.12 -23.71 -14.88
#